data_4a59e5cd74353cf86ff971f1fba29799
#
_entry.id   4a59e5cd74353cf86ff971f1fba29799
#
_cell.length_a   1.000
_cell.length_b   1.000
_cell.length_c   1.000
_cell.angle_alpha   90.00
_cell.angle_beta   90.00
_cell.angle_gamma   90.00
#
_symmetry.space_group_name_H-M   'P 1'
#
loop_
_entity.id
_entity.type
_entity.pdbx_description
1 polymer ?
#
loop_
_entity_poly.entity_id
_entity_poly.type
_entity_poly.pdbx_seq_one_letter_code
_entity_poly.pdbx_strand_id
1 'polypeptide(L)'
;TLSPSSAASDVYKRQVTHQGILATSADFASNTDMTPVFSIELDTGKVANQKQSGRCWMFAALNTMRHELADKFKLKNFELSQNYTNFWDKFEKANYFYQNVLNTADQPLTSRKVAFLMATPQQDGGQWDMLCAVIEKYGIVPKSVMPETYNSAKSSELNGTLNKKLRKDAVTLRDLVAKNTSDDDIAAARDKMLGEVYRLLCYTLGEPAQKFDFEYRDDDKNYHIDRDLTPKSFYDKYVGWNLADYVSIINAPTADKPYNKTYTIEMLGNVLGGRAVKHLNVTMDDFKKLAIAQLKDGQSVWFGCDVAQSSDRQKGIMDTKAYDKNALLDMDLTMTKAQRLDYGESLMTHAMVITGVDLVDGQPTKWKVENSWGDKVGTKGYFVMSDSWMTEYCYQVVVNKKYLSDKLRQAQAEAPTVLAPWDPMGALA
;
A
#
# COMPACT_ATOMS: atom_id res chain seq x y z
N THR A 1 -45.08 8.94 11.45
CA THR A 1 -44.39 9.90 12.36
C THR A 1 -43.81 9.14 13.50
N LEU A 2 -42.57 8.72 13.36
CA LEU A 2 -41.77 8.15 14.45
C LEU A 2 -41.44 9.26 15.43
N SER A 3 -42.09 9.27 16.58
CA SER A 3 -41.73 10.11 17.71
C SER A 3 -40.69 9.38 18.54
N PRO A 4 -39.44 9.80 18.58
CA PRO A 4 -38.48 9.24 19.52
C PRO A 4 -38.67 9.97 20.85
N SER A 5 -39.57 9.50 21.66
CA SER A 5 -39.86 10.06 22.96
C SER A 5 -39.37 9.16 24.10
N SER A 6 -38.07 9.10 24.27
CA SER A 6 -37.51 8.70 25.55
C SER A 6 -36.41 9.69 25.93
N ALA A 7 -36.18 9.89 27.23
CA ALA A 7 -35.09 10.71 27.75
C ALA A 7 -33.72 10.26 27.17
N ALA A 8 -33.55 8.98 26.84
CA ALA A 8 -32.38 8.43 26.17
C ALA A 8 -32.21 9.00 24.76
N SER A 9 -33.29 9.11 23.96
CA SER A 9 -33.22 9.69 22.61
C SER A 9 -32.79 11.16 22.64
N ASP A 10 -33.25 11.93 23.61
CA ASP A 10 -32.83 13.34 23.75
C ASP A 10 -31.38 13.49 24.21
N VAL A 11 -30.88 12.55 25.02
CA VAL A 11 -29.46 12.48 25.40
C VAL A 11 -28.60 12.18 24.17
N TYR A 12 -28.95 11.17 23.39
CA TYR A 12 -28.22 10.81 22.16
C TYR A 12 -28.24 11.95 21.13
N LYS A 13 -29.37 12.63 20.92
CA LYS A 13 -29.45 13.81 20.06
C LYS A 13 -28.47 14.91 20.48
N ARG A 14 -28.41 15.22 21.76
CA ARG A 14 -27.47 16.21 22.30
C ARG A 14 -26.03 15.77 22.13
N GLN A 15 -25.70 14.52 22.42
CA GLN A 15 -24.35 13.99 22.23
C GLN A 15 -23.90 14.02 20.78
N VAL A 16 -24.75 13.55 19.86
CA VAL A 16 -24.43 13.55 18.42
C VAL A 16 -24.27 14.99 17.89
N THR A 17 -25.12 15.93 18.30
CA THR A 17 -25.00 17.32 17.87
C THR A 17 -23.76 18.05 18.39
N HIS A 18 -23.21 17.63 19.53
CA HIS A 18 -22.03 18.23 20.13
C HIS A 18 -20.71 17.52 19.80
N GLN A 19 -20.71 16.19 19.65
CA GLN A 19 -19.50 15.39 19.51
C GLN A 19 -19.40 14.66 18.16
N GLY A 20 -20.49 14.63 17.40
CA GLY A 20 -20.60 13.89 16.14
C GLY A 20 -20.94 12.41 16.33
N ILE A 21 -21.32 11.77 15.22
CA ILE A 21 -21.78 10.37 15.21
C ILE A 21 -20.67 9.42 15.68
N LEU A 22 -19.44 9.59 15.17
CA LEU A 22 -18.35 8.65 15.45
C LEU A 22 -18.01 8.58 16.93
N ALA A 23 -17.79 9.73 17.57
CA ALA A 23 -17.45 9.78 19.00
C ALA A 23 -18.58 9.25 19.89
N THR A 24 -19.85 9.53 19.51
CA THR A 24 -21.02 9.08 20.28
C THR A 24 -21.30 7.57 20.14
N SER A 25 -20.93 6.96 19.01
CA SER A 25 -21.09 5.52 18.77
C SER A 25 -19.92 4.67 19.28
N ALA A 26 -18.88 5.30 19.88
CA ALA A 26 -17.70 4.55 20.33
C ALA A 26 -18.04 3.59 21.48
N ASP A 27 -17.59 2.33 21.35
CA ASP A 27 -17.75 1.31 22.37
C ASP A 27 -16.53 1.30 23.31
N PHE A 28 -16.80 1.41 24.62
CA PHE A 28 -15.76 1.36 25.65
C PHE A 28 -15.17 -0.05 25.81
N ALA A 29 -15.97 -1.10 25.66
CA ALA A 29 -15.52 -2.48 25.85
C ALA A 29 -14.45 -2.89 24.80
N SER A 30 -14.59 -2.46 23.56
CA SER A 30 -13.59 -2.66 22.50
C SER A 30 -12.18 -2.20 22.92
N ASN A 31 -12.06 -1.15 23.73
CA ASN A 31 -10.77 -0.65 24.21
C ASN A 31 -10.10 -1.55 25.26
N THR A 32 -10.89 -2.27 26.06
CA THR A 32 -10.37 -3.14 27.13
C THR A 32 -9.97 -4.52 26.62
N ASP A 33 -10.64 -5.00 25.58
CA ASP A 33 -10.40 -6.33 24.98
C ASP A 33 -9.17 -6.35 24.08
N MET A 34 -8.72 -5.19 23.59
CA MET A 34 -7.64 -5.07 22.61
C MET A 34 -6.27 -4.80 23.26
N THR A 35 -5.90 -5.59 24.28
CA THR A 35 -4.58 -5.50 24.90
C THR A 35 -3.45 -5.86 23.93
N PRO A 36 -2.32 -5.09 23.90
CA PRO A 36 -1.21 -5.33 22.97
C PRO A 36 -0.27 -6.43 23.46
N VAL A 37 -0.80 -7.66 23.62
CA VAL A 37 -0.04 -8.86 24.01
C VAL A 37 -0.34 -9.95 22.97
N PHE A 38 0.70 -10.60 22.47
CA PHE A 38 0.61 -11.53 21.35
C PHE A 38 1.43 -12.80 21.64
N SER A 39 0.94 -13.96 21.20
CA SER A 39 1.65 -15.22 21.35
C SER A 39 2.81 -15.39 20.36
N ILE A 40 2.76 -14.70 19.23
CA ILE A 40 3.85 -14.57 18.25
C ILE A 40 4.07 -13.09 18.01
N GLU A 41 5.28 -12.60 18.24
CA GLU A 41 5.60 -11.19 18.12
C GLU A 41 7.03 -11.00 17.61
N LEU A 42 7.19 -10.21 16.54
CA LEU A 42 8.47 -9.82 15.99
C LEU A 42 8.90 -8.46 16.60
N ASP A 43 10.16 -8.34 16.99
CA ASP A 43 10.74 -7.05 17.40
C ASP A 43 11.25 -6.30 16.16
N THR A 44 10.46 -5.37 15.68
CA THR A 44 10.73 -4.64 14.43
C THR A 44 11.26 -3.23 14.62
N GLY A 45 11.53 -2.85 15.86
CA GLY A 45 12.17 -1.58 16.20
C GLY A 45 11.26 -0.36 16.11
N LYS A 46 11.82 0.78 15.69
CA LYS A 46 11.10 2.06 15.67
C LYS A 46 10.21 2.19 14.43
N VAL A 47 8.98 2.66 14.63
CA VAL A 47 8.00 2.88 13.56
C VAL A 47 8.38 4.12 12.73
N ALA A 48 8.40 3.96 11.40
CA ALA A 48 8.65 5.02 10.44
C ALA A 48 7.47 6.00 10.31
N ASN A 49 7.68 7.15 9.66
CA ASN A 49 6.63 8.16 9.49
C ASN A 49 6.57 8.68 8.06
N GLN A 50 5.52 8.31 7.32
CA GLN A 50 5.24 8.76 5.95
C GLN A 50 4.80 10.23 5.85
N LYS A 51 4.54 10.88 6.99
CA LYS A 51 4.07 12.27 7.07
C LYS A 51 2.77 12.49 6.28
N GLN A 52 2.71 13.57 5.47
CA GLN A 52 1.55 13.96 4.66
C GLN A 52 1.72 13.48 3.19
N SER A 53 2.01 12.18 3.01
CA SER A 53 2.13 11.56 1.70
C SER A 53 1.38 10.23 1.64
N GLY A 54 0.94 9.81 0.46
CA GLY A 54 0.25 8.52 0.23
C GLY A 54 1.23 7.37 -0.06
N ARG A 55 2.41 7.32 0.60
CA ARG A 55 3.45 6.31 0.35
C ARG A 55 3.41 5.12 1.31
N CYS A 56 2.28 4.88 1.98
CA CYS A 56 2.13 3.81 2.98
C CYS A 56 2.58 2.44 2.43
N TRP A 57 2.17 2.08 1.22
CA TRP A 57 2.53 0.84 0.54
C TRP A 57 4.04 0.64 0.40
N MET A 58 4.75 1.73 0.11
CA MET A 58 6.21 1.76 -0.04
C MET A 58 6.91 1.69 1.32
N PHE A 59 6.42 2.44 2.33
CA PHE A 59 6.90 2.33 3.71
C PHE A 59 6.72 0.93 4.26
N ALA A 60 5.53 0.35 4.11
CA ALA A 60 5.24 -1.01 4.57
C ALA A 60 6.18 -2.04 3.92
N ALA A 61 6.36 -1.99 2.60
CA ALA A 61 7.19 -2.97 1.90
C ALA A 61 8.69 -2.81 2.21
N LEU A 62 9.21 -1.59 2.27
CA LEU A 62 10.60 -1.37 2.67
C LEU A 62 10.83 -1.73 4.15
N ASN A 63 9.81 -1.59 5.02
CA ASN A 63 9.89 -2.04 6.40
C ASN A 63 9.97 -3.56 6.51
N THR A 64 9.21 -4.35 5.71
CA THR A 64 9.36 -5.82 5.74
C THR A 64 10.78 -6.25 5.39
N MET A 65 11.42 -5.61 4.40
CA MET A 65 12.81 -5.86 4.02
C MET A 65 13.79 -5.41 5.10
N ARG A 66 13.53 -4.24 5.71
CA ARG A 66 14.35 -3.67 6.78
C ARG A 66 14.38 -4.56 8.02
N HIS A 67 13.28 -5.22 8.39
CA HIS A 67 13.23 -6.08 9.58
C HIS A 67 14.27 -7.21 9.51
N GLU A 68 14.34 -7.92 8.39
CA GLU A 68 15.33 -8.98 8.19
C GLU A 68 16.77 -8.43 8.11
N LEU A 69 16.95 -7.31 7.41
CA LEU A 69 18.23 -6.61 7.34
C LEU A 69 18.71 -6.20 8.74
N ALA A 70 17.79 -5.63 9.55
CA ALA A 70 18.10 -5.17 10.91
C ALA A 70 18.62 -6.31 11.80
N ASP A 71 17.98 -7.46 11.75
CA ASP A 71 18.41 -8.64 12.49
C ASP A 71 19.78 -9.16 12.00
N LYS A 72 19.92 -9.31 10.68
CA LYS A 72 21.13 -9.88 10.07
C LYS A 72 22.39 -9.03 10.31
N PHE A 73 22.25 -7.71 10.27
CA PHE A 73 23.37 -6.76 10.40
C PHE A 73 23.39 -6.02 11.75
N LYS A 74 22.51 -6.37 12.69
CA LYS A 74 22.37 -5.71 14.00
C LYS A 74 22.17 -4.20 13.87
N LEU A 75 21.19 -3.81 13.06
CA LEU A 75 20.87 -2.41 12.73
C LEU A 75 19.41 -2.08 13.10
N LYS A 76 19.06 -2.22 14.38
CA LYS A 76 17.69 -2.16 14.87
C LYS A 76 16.90 -0.89 14.45
N ASN A 77 17.56 0.25 14.31
CA ASN A 77 16.92 1.52 13.97
C ASN A 77 17.28 2.02 12.56
N PHE A 78 17.69 1.12 11.69
CA PHE A 78 18.00 1.45 10.31
C PHE A 78 16.73 1.70 9.49
N GLU A 79 16.79 2.59 8.52
CA GLU A 79 15.74 2.83 7.54
C GLU A 79 16.29 2.82 6.11
N LEU A 80 15.55 2.21 5.20
CA LEU A 80 15.72 2.34 3.76
C LEU A 80 15.12 3.66 3.27
N SER A 81 15.60 4.21 2.17
CA SER A 81 15.11 5.47 1.63
C SER A 81 13.81 5.28 0.86
N GLN A 82 12.71 5.74 1.43
CA GLN A 82 11.44 5.83 0.74
C GLN A 82 11.43 6.96 -0.29
N ASN A 83 12.26 7.98 -0.11
CA ASN A 83 12.38 9.08 -1.06
C ASN A 83 13.04 8.63 -2.38
N TYR A 84 14.04 7.75 -2.32
CA TYR A 84 14.69 7.16 -3.49
C TYR A 84 13.70 6.34 -4.34
N THR A 85 12.97 5.42 -3.70
CA THR A 85 11.96 4.60 -4.40
C THR A 85 10.80 5.45 -4.92
N ASN A 86 10.39 6.49 -4.19
CA ASN A 86 9.36 7.44 -4.62
C ASN A 86 9.78 8.25 -5.85
N PHE A 87 11.06 8.66 -5.94
CA PHE A 87 11.58 9.33 -7.13
C PHE A 87 11.36 8.50 -8.39
N TRP A 88 11.80 7.26 -8.34
CA TRP A 88 11.70 6.36 -9.49
C TRP A 88 10.27 5.92 -9.78
N ASP A 89 9.46 5.69 -8.75
CA ASP A 89 8.03 5.39 -8.93
C ASP A 89 7.32 6.52 -9.67
N LYS A 90 7.53 7.78 -9.29
CA LYS A 90 6.92 8.94 -9.97
C LYS A 90 7.41 9.11 -11.41
N PHE A 91 8.70 8.90 -11.65
CA PHE A 91 9.27 8.94 -12.99
C PHE A 91 8.67 7.85 -13.90
N GLU A 92 8.62 6.63 -13.40
CA GLU A 92 8.09 5.49 -14.13
C GLU A 92 6.57 5.58 -14.33
N LYS A 93 5.82 6.05 -13.35
CA LYS A 93 4.38 6.33 -13.50
C LYS A 93 4.12 7.38 -14.59
N ALA A 94 4.96 8.40 -14.72
CA ALA A 94 4.83 9.36 -15.82
C ALA A 94 5.05 8.69 -17.17
N ASN A 95 6.08 7.85 -17.29
CA ASN A 95 6.36 7.08 -18.50
C ASN A 95 5.23 6.09 -18.84
N TYR A 96 4.71 5.40 -17.83
CA TYR A 96 3.58 4.48 -17.94
C TYR A 96 2.29 5.20 -18.37
N PHE A 97 2.04 6.37 -17.80
CA PHE A 97 0.92 7.22 -18.20
C PHE A 97 1.00 7.63 -19.67
N TYR A 98 2.17 8.09 -20.15
CA TYR A 98 2.35 8.44 -21.56
C TYR A 98 2.08 7.27 -22.48
N GLN A 99 2.51 6.06 -22.12
CA GLN A 99 2.22 4.87 -22.91
C GLN A 99 0.72 4.58 -22.97
N ASN A 100 0.01 4.72 -21.84
CA ASN A 100 -1.45 4.52 -21.81
C ASN A 100 -2.19 5.62 -22.58
N VAL A 101 -1.69 6.85 -22.62
CA VAL A 101 -2.20 7.93 -23.46
C VAL A 101 -2.07 7.54 -24.95
N LEU A 102 -0.92 7.03 -25.38
CA LEU A 102 -0.69 6.58 -26.74
C LEU A 102 -1.59 5.39 -27.11
N ASN A 103 -1.69 4.40 -26.22
CA ASN A 103 -2.53 3.20 -26.40
C ASN A 103 -4.04 3.51 -26.49
N THR A 104 -4.46 4.69 -26.07
CA THR A 104 -5.87 5.13 -26.09
C THR A 104 -6.10 6.38 -26.93
N ALA A 105 -5.12 6.75 -27.76
CA ALA A 105 -5.18 8.00 -28.53
C ALA A 105 -6.28 8.02 -29.59
N ASP A 106 -6.71 6.86 -30.08
CA ASP A 106 -7.82 6.64 -31.00
C ASP A 106 -9.21 6.76 -30.35
N GLN A 107 -9.29 6.68 -29.01
CA GLN A 107 -10.54 6.73 -28.28
C GLN A 107 -10.95 8.18 -27.97
N PRO A 108 -12.26 8.51 -27.96
CA PRO A 108 -12.71 9.85 -27.60
C PRO A 108 -12.44 10.14 -26.12
N LEU A 109 -12.26 11.42 -25.78
CA LEU A 109 -12.06 11.87 -24.38
C LEU A 109 -13.21 11.48 -23.43
N THR A 110 -14.40 11.24 -23.98
CA THR A 110 -15.59 10.79 -23.25
C THR A 110 -15.61 9.29 -22.97
N SER A 111 -14.70 8.49 -23.54
CA SER A 111 -14.63 7.07 -23.22
C SER A 111 -14.27 6.89 -21.75
N ARG A 112 -14.88 5.89 -21.09
CA ARG A 112 -14.64 5.62 -19.66
C ARG A 112 -13.15 5.38 -19.37
N LYS A 113 -12.45 4.71 -20.28
CA LYS A 113 -11.03 4.39 -20.13
C LYS A 113 -10.15 5.64 -20.18
N VAL A 114 -10.36 6.53 -21.12
CA VAL A 114 -9.64 7.81 -21.21
C VAL A 114 -10.00 8.72 -20.05
N ALA A 115 -11.28 8.79 -19.68
CA ALA A 115 -11.72 9.58 -18.53
C ALA A 115 -11.06 9.09 -17.22
N PHE A 116 -10.98 7.78 -17.01
CA PHE A 116 -10.28 7.17 -15.87
C PHE A 116 -8.80 7.56 -15.85
N LEU A 117 -8.10 7.40 -16.98
CA LEU A 117 -6.68 7.75 -17.13
C LEU A 117 -6.42 9.24 -16.86
N MET A 118 -7.30 10.14 -17.35
CA MET A 118 -7.14 11.59 -17.18
C MET A 118 -7.57 12.09 -15.80
N ALA A 119 -8.42 11.36 -15.06
CA ALA A 119 -8.85 11.75 -13.72
C ALA A 119 -7.64 11.83 -12.77
N THR A 120 -6.77 10.82 -12.80
CA THR A 120 -5.58 10.75 -11.95
C THR A 120 -4.38 10.23 -12.74
N PRO A 121 -3.65 11.10 -13.48
CA PRO A 121 -2.51 10.68 -14.29
C PRO A 121 -1.42 9.95 -13.48
N GLN A 122 -1.19 10.40 -12.25
CA GLN A 122 -0.36 9.71 -11.25
C GLN A 122 -0.78 10.12 -9.82
N GLN A 123 -0.44 9.29 -8.86
CA GLN A 123 -0.64 9.51 -7.43
C GLN A 123 0.46 8.84 -6.61
N ASP A 124 0.46 9.04 -5.29
CA ASP A 124 1.47 8.43 -4.42
C ASP A 124 1.28 6.93 -4.18
N GLY A 125 0.02 6.48 -4.17
CA GLY A 125 -0.34 5.10 -3.86
C GLY A 125 0.21 4.07 -4.85
N GLY A 126 0.26 2.82 -4.44
CA GLY A 126 0.75 1.72 -5.27
C GLY A 126 0.44 0.35 -4.70
N GLN A 127 0.93 -0.66 -5.39
CA GLN A 127 0.79 -2.08 -5.07
C GLN A 127 2.17 -2.70 -4.81
N TRP A 128 2.22 -3.85 -4.14
CA TRP A 128 3.46 -4.58 -3.88
C TRP A 128 4.29 -4.81 -5.15
N ASP A 129 3.68 -5.35 -6.21
CA ASP A 129 4.39 -5.65 -7.45
C ASP A 129 4.94 -4.40 -8.14
N MET A 130 4.31 -3.24 -7.95
CA MET A 130 4.81 -1.96 -8.45
C MET A 130 6.12 -1.56 -7.74
N LEU A 131 6.24 -1.78 -6.43
CA LEU A 131 7.49 -1.56 -5.71
C LEU A 131 8.56 -2.56 -6.15
N CYS A 132 8.21 -3.83 -6.29
CA CYS A 132 9.13 -4.84 -6.81
C CYS A 132 9.70 -4.43 -8.17
N ALA A 133 8.87 -3.94 -9.09
CA ALA A 133 9.31 -3.47 -10.40
C ALA A 133 10.31 -2.30 -10.31
N VAL A 134 10.09 -1.36 -9.38
CA VAL A 134 11.03 -0.25 -9.13
C VAL A 134 12.35 -0.78 -8.57
N ILE A 135 12.31 -1.68 -7.57
CA ILE A 135 13.52 -2.25 -6.96
C ILE A 135 14.31 -3.08 -7.99
N GLU A 136 13.63 -3.91 -8.76
CA GLU A 136 14.26 -4.74 -9.82
C GLU A 136 14.97 -3.89 -10.86
N LYS A 137 14.43 -2.70 -11.17
CA LYS A 137 15.04 -1.79 -12.16
C LYS A 137 16.12 -0.89 -11.58
N TYR A 138 15.91 -0.34 -10.38
CA TYR A 138 16.72 0.74 -9.81
C TYR A 138 17.46 0.39 -8.51
N GLY A 139 17.13 -0.71 -7.84
CA GLY A 139 17.64 -1.04 -6.51
C GLY A 139 17.05 -0.15 -5.41
N ILE A 140 17.73 -0.12 -4.28
CA ILE A 140 17.39 0.70 -3.10
C ILE A 140 18.64 1.30 -2.47
N VAL A 141 18.46 2.29 -1.60
CA VAL A 141 19.56 2.92 -0.85
C VAL A 141 19.18 3.13 0.62
N PRO A 142 20.16 3.27 1.52
CA PRO A 142 19.91 3.74 2.88
C PRO A 142 19.25 5.12 2.91
N LYS A 143 18.47 5.40 3.93
CA LYS A 143 17.83 6.72 4.11
C LYS A 143 18.83 7.87 4.23
N SER A 144 20.02 7.60 4.75
CA SER A 144 21.11 8.58 4.83
C SER A 144 21.63 9.04 3.47
N VAL A 145 21.52 8.20 2.43
CA VAL A 145 21.99 8.51 1.06
C VAL A 145 20.99 9.39 0.31
N MET A 146 19.70 9.17 0.49
CA MET A 146 18.65 10.02 -0.07
C MET A 146 17.56 10.26 0.97
N PRO A 147 17.74 11.28 1.84
CA PRO A 147 16.80 11.57 2.93
C PRO A 147 15.49 12.19 2.41
N GLU A 148 14.52 12.31 3.31
CA GLU A 148 13.25 12.98 3.01
C GLU A 148 13.45 14.45 2.70
N THR A 149 12.68 14.96 1.73
CA THR A 149 12.60 16.39 1.36
C THR A 149 11.25 16.96 1.81
N TYR A 150 11.06 18.26 1.64
CA TYR A 150 9.75 18.88 1.87
C TYR A 150 8.65 18.22 1.04
N ASN A 151 8.91 18.02 -0.27
CA ASN A 151 7.91 17.47 -1.19
C ASN A 151 7.70 15.95 -1.04
N SER A 152 8.68 15.19 -0.56
CA SER A 152 8.47 13.79 -0.22
C SER A 152 7.62 13.65 1.06
N ALA A 153 7.85 14.52 2.05
CA ALA A 153 7.09 14.53 3.29
C ALA A 153 5.69 15.17 3.16
N LYS A 154 5.47 16.03 2.16
CA LYS A 154 4.20 16.70 1.86
C LYS A 154 3.98 16.75 0.35
N SER A 155 3.44 15.67 -0.19
CA SER A 155 3.46 15.37 -1.63
C SER A 155 2.39 16.09 -2.46
N SER A 156 1.39 16.72 -1.85
CA SER A 156 0.23 17.29 -2.55
C SER A 156 0.60 18.33 -3.62
N GLU A 157 1.58 19.20 -3.35
CA GLU A 157 2.04 20.24 -4.28
C GLU A 157 2.77 19.63 -5.48
N LEU A 158 3.68 18.70 -5.24
CA LEU A 158 4.38 17.96 -6.29
C LEU A 158 3.38 17.18 -7.16
N ASN A 159 2.45 16.45 -6.54
CA ASN A 159 1.43 15.69 -7.26
C ASN A 159 0.54 16.58 -8.12
N GLY A 160 0.12 17.73 -7.60
CA GLY A 160 -0.67 18.72 -8.34
C GLY A 160 0.07 19.24 -9.58
N THR A 161 1.33 19.62 -9.41
CA THR A 161 2.19 20.12 -10.48
C THR A 161 2.45 19.05 -11.54
N LEU A 162 2.80 17.84 -11.12
CA LEU A 162 3.08 16.72 -12.02
C LEU A 162 1.82 16.31 -12.79
N ASN A 163 0.66 16.19 -12.15
CA ASN A 163 -0.59 15.88 -12.81
C ASN A 163 -1.01 16.93 -13.85
N LYS A 164 -0.76 18.21 -13.58
CA LYS A 164 -0.97 19.27 -14.56
C LYS A 164 -0.05 19.12 -15.77
N LYS A 165 1.24 18.83 -15.54
CA LYS A 165 2.24 18.56 -16.58
C LYS A 165 1.80 17.37 -17.43
N LEU A 166 1.47 16.24 -16.83
CA LEU A 166 1.10 15.01 -17.53
C LEU A 166 -0.16 15.19 -18.39
N ARG A 167 -1.17 15.92 -17.90
CA ARG A 167 -2.35 16.26 -18.74
C ARG A 167 -1.99 17.15 -19.91
N LYS A 168 -1.10 18.14 -19.73
CA LYS A 168 -0.62 19.00 -20.84
C LYS A 168 0.12 18.17 -21.88
N ASP A 169 0.94 17.23 -21.45
CA ASP A 169 1.68 16.34 -22.35
C ASP A 169 0.75 15.38 -23.08
N ALA A 170 -0.28 14.87 -22.41
CA ALA A 170 -1.32 14.04 -23.04
C ALA A 170 -2.03 14.75 -24.20
N VAL A 171 -2.31 16.05 -24.08
CA VAL A 171 -2.83 16.85 -25.21
C VAL A 171 -1.87 16.79 -26.40
N THR A 172 -0.58 17.04 -26.13
CA THR A 172 0.44 17.05 -27.20
C THR A 172 0.62 15.69 -27.85
N LEU A 173 0.69 14.60 -27.05
CA LEU A 173 0.86 13.24 -27.56
C LEU A 173 -0.34 12.82 -28.43
N ARG A 174 -1.56 13.10 -27.99
CA ARG A 174 -2.79 12.81 -28.75
C ARG A 174 -2.86 13.63 -30.05
N ASP A 175 -2.44 14.90 -30.02
CA ASP A 175 -2.37 15.75 -31.22
C ASP A 175 -1.36 15.24 -32.22
N LEU A 176 -0.20 14.72 -31.78
CA LEU A 176 0.81 14.12 -32.64
C LEU A 176 0.26 12.86 -33.34
N VAL A 177 -0.41 11.98 -32.58
CA VAL A 177 -1.07 10.80 -33.15
C VAL A 177 -2.15 11.19 -34.17
N ALA A 178 -3.01 12.17 -33.83
CA ALA A 178 -4.09 12.62 -34.72
C ALA A 178 -3.56 13.24 -36.03
N LYS A 179 -2.33 13.75 -36.03
CA LYS A 179 -1.64 14.29 -37.20
C LYS A 179 -0.86 13.23 -37.99
N ASN A 180 -0.94 11.96 -37.62
CA ASN A 180 -0.15 10.86 -38.19
C ASN A 180 1.37 11.14 -38.17
N THR A 181 1.85 11.76 -37.07
CA THR A 181 3.29 11.99 -36.86
C THR A 181 4.02 10.65 -36.77
N SER A 182 5.27 10.59 -37.22
CA SER A 182 6.07 9.35 -37.19
C SER A 182 6.29 8.86 -35.74
N ASP A 183 6.43 7.54 -35.56
CA ASP A 183 6.71 6.93 -34.26
C ASP A 183 8.01 7.49 -33.65
N ASP A 184 9.04 7.76 -34.47
CA ASP A 184 10.31 8.35 -34.02
C ASP A 184 10.12 9.77 -33.47
N ASP A 185 9.31 10.59 -34.12
CA ASP A 185 9.03 11.96 -33.63
C ASP A 185 8.16 11.94 -32.35
N ILE A 186 7.22 11.00 -32.25
CA ILE A 186 6.43 10.78 -31.02
C ILE A 186 7.35 10.33 -29.88
N ALA A 187 8.27 9.40 -30.15
CA ALA A 187 9.25 8.94 -29.16
C ALA A 187 10.16 10.09 -28.71
N ALA A 188 10.68 10.90 -29.63
CA ALA A 188 11.50 12.07 -29.32
C ALA A 188 10.74 13.11 -28.47
N ALA A 189 9.45 13.36 -28.77
CA ALA A 189 8.61 14.24 -27.98
C ALA A 189 8.40 13.69 -26.55
N ARG A 190 8.15 12.39 -26.41
CA ARG A 190 8.01 11.70 -25.11
C ARG A 190 9.30 11.77 -24.29
N ASP A 191 10.47 11.55 -24.89
CA ASP A 191 11.76 11.60 -24.22
C ASP A 191 12.04 13.01 -23.69
N LYS A 192 11.71 14.04 -24.46
CA LYS A 192 11.80 15.43 -24.00
C LYS A 192 10.89 15.69 -22.80
N MET A 193 9.64 15.19 -22.85
CA MET A 193 8.69 15.33 -21.74
C MET A 193 9.19 14.61 -20.49
N LEU A 194 9.75 13.40 -20.62
CA LEU A 194 10.37 12.67 -19.51
C LEU A 194 11.58 13.40 -18.94
N GLY A 195 12.40 14.02 -19.76
CA GLY A 195 13.50 14.87 -19.28
C GLY A 195 13.03 16.06 -18.44
N GLU A 196 11.86 16.64 -18.77
CA GLU A 196 11.24 17.70 -17.97
C GLU A 196 10.67 17.16 -16.65
N VAL A 197 10.08 15.97 -16.64
CA VAL A 197 9.63 15.28 -15.43
C VAL A 197 10.83 14.95 -14.52
N TYR A 198 11.89 14.37 -15.08
CA TYR A 198 13.12 14.05 -14.33
C TYR A 198 13.70 15.30 -13.63
N ARG A 199 13.81 16.40 -14.34
CA ARG A 199 14.29 17.66 -13.77
C ARG A 199 13.39 18.18 -12.65
N LEU A 200 12.06 18.11 -12.79
CA LEU A 200 11.11 18.46 -11.73
C LEU A 200 11.35 17.61 -10.49
N LEU A 201 11.52 16.30 -10.66
CA LEU A 201 11.75 15.36 -9.56
C LEU A 201 13.11 15.64 -8.88
N CYS A 202 14.17 15.94 -9.63
CA CYS A 202 15.46 16.35 -9.04
C CYS A 202 15.32 17.62 -8.18
N TYR A 203 14.55 18.61 -8.62
CA TYR A 203 14.33 19.85 -7.86
C TYR A 203 13.50 19.66 -6.60
N THR A 204 12.63 18.67 -6.57
CA THR A 204 11.66 18.47 -5.48
C THR A 204 12.02 17.34 -4.51
N LEU A 205 12.65 16.28 -4.99
CA LEU A 205 13.01 15.09 -4.23
C LEU A 205 14.51 14.90 -4.03
N GLY A 206 15.35 15.67 -4.75
CA GLY A 206 16.80 15.49 -4.82
C GLY A 206 17.21 14.57 -5.97
N GLU A 207 18.48 14.62 -6.33
CA GLU A 207 19.03 13.77 -7.39
C GLU A 207 19.30 12.35 -6.83
N PRO A 208 18.83 11.29 -7.50
CA PRO A 208 19.02 9.93 -7.01
C PRO A 208 20.48 9.49 -7.14
N ALA A 209 21.06 9.01 -6.05
CA ALA A 209 22.44 8.55 -6.01
C ALA A 209 22.66 7.35 -6.94
N GLN A 210 23.73 7.40 -7.72
CA GLN A 210 24.17 6.30 -8.60
C GLN A 210 25.19 5.39 -7.92
N LYS A 211 26.06 5.99 -7.10
CA LYS A 211 27.04 5.32 -6.25
C LYS A 211 27.11 6.03 -4.91
N PHE A 212 27.46 5.27 -3.86
CA PHE A 212 27.61 5.80 -2.51
C PHE A 212 28.46 4.86 -1.66
N ASP A 213 29.00 5.41 -0.59
CA ASP A 213 29.60 4.62 0.50
C ASP A 213 28.56 4.42 1.59
N PHE A 214 28.49 3.21 2.14
CA PHE A 214 27.63 2.88 3.27
C PHE A 214 28.46 2.64 4.51
N GLU A 215 28.43 3.61 5.40
CA GLU A 215 29.17 3.66 6.65
C GLU A 215 28.18 3.59 7.83
N TYR A 216 28.41 2.68 8.77
CA TYR A 216 27.54 2.51 9.93
C TYR A 216 28.24 1.90 11.12
N ARG A 217 27.64 2.07 12.31
CA ARG A 217 27.94 1.28 13.50
C ARG A 217 26.77 0.35 13.77
N ASP A 218 27.08 -0.92 13.99
CA ASP A 218 26.08 -1.89 14.43
C ASP A 218 25.65 -1.63 15.90
N ASP A 219 24.66 -2.39 16.39
CA ASP A 219 24.16 -2.27 17.76
C ASP A 219 25.22 -2.61 18.81
N ASP A 220 26.23 -3.42 18.46
CA ASP A 220 27.42 -3.74 19.28
C ASP A 220 28.51 -2.65 19.20
N LYS A 221 28.26 -1.54 18.49
CA LYS A 221 29.19 -0.40 18.28
C LYS A 221 30.38 -0.68 17.37
N ASN A 222 30.43 -1.81 16.68
CA ASN A 222 31.45 -2.08 15.68
C ASN A 222 31.26 -1.16 14.46
N TYR A 223 32.38 -0.68 13.92
CA TYR A 223 32.37 0.17 12.73
C TYR A 223 32.44 -0.68 11.47
N HIS A 224 31.62 -0.32 10.48
CA HIS A 224 31.55 -0.97 9.18
C HIS A 224 31.54 0.10 8.08
N ILE A 225 32.17 -0.21 6.95
CA ILE A 225 32.12 0.62 5.75
C ILE A 225 32.18 -0.24 4.50
N ASP A 226 31.25 -0.02 3.59
CA ASP A 226 31.28 -0.53 2.23
C ASP A 226 31.36 0.65 1.25
N ARG A 227 32.32 0.58 0.33
CA ARG A 227 32.59 1.64 -0.62
C ARG A 227 32.05 1.32 -2.01
N ASP A 228 31.82 2.38 -2.80
CA ASP A 228 31.45 2.28 -4.22
C ASP A 228 30.20 1.41 -4.50
N LEU A 229 29.26 1.35 -3.56
CA LEU A 229 28.01 0.62 -3.76
C LEU A 229 27.12 1.33 -4.79
N THR A 230 26.53 0.56 -5.67
CA THR A 230 25.37 1.00 -6.44
C THR A 230 24.08 0.62 -5.70
N PRO A 231 22.92 1.26 -5.98
CA PRO A 231 21.66 0.87 -5.37
C PRO A 231 21.31 -0.61 -5.55
N LYS A 232 21.68 -1.22 -6.67
CA LYS A 232 21.49 -2.66 -6.93
C LYS A 232 22.44 -3.51 -6.10
N SER A 233 23.74 -3.21 -6.07
CA SER A 233 24.70 -3.98 -5.27
C SER A 233 24.41 -3.85 -3.77
N PHE A 234 23.86 -2.71 -3.32
CA PHE A 234 23.39 -2.57 -1.95
C PHE A 234 22.19 -3.49 -1.69
N TYR A 235 21.19 -3.50 -2.59
CA TYR A 235 20.06 -4.43 -2.47
C TYR A 235 20.52 -5.88 -2.39
N ASP A 236 21.36 -6.31 -3.32
CA ASP A 236 21.83 -7.69 -3.40
C ASP A 236 22.61 -8.12 -2.14
N LYS A 237 23.42 -7.24 -1.58
CA LYS A 237 24.24 -7.53 -0.39
C LYS A 237 23.45 -7.49 0.90
N TYR A 238 22.62 -6.48 1.10
CA TYR A 238 21.98 -6.19 2.38
C TYR A 238 20.57 -6.76 2.52
N VAL A 239 19.79 -6.82 1.46
CA VAL A 239 18.45 -7.42 1.43
C VAL A 239 18.49 -8.79 0.78
N GLY A 240 18.86 -8.88 -0.48
CA GLY A 240 19.08 -10.12 -1.21
C GLY A 240 17.83 -10.99 -1.42
N TRP A 241 16.63 -10.40 -1.31
CA TRP A 241 15.40 -11.14 -1.55
C TRP A 241 15.20 -11.42 -3.03
N ASN A 242 14.85 -12.68 -3.36
CA ASN A 242 14.28 -12.94 -4.67
C ASN A 242 12.80 -12.48 -4.65
N LEU A 243 12.54 -11.28 -5.18
CA LEU A 243 11.19 -10.69 -5.16
C LEU A 243 10.15 -11.54 -5.92
N ALA A 244 10.59 -12.41 -6.84
CA ALA A 244 9.71 -13.35 -7.53
C ALA A 244 9.17 -14.46 -6.62
N ASP A 245 9.73 -14.64 -5.42
CA ASP A 245 9.23 -15.58 -4.43
C ASP A 245 8.06 -15.03 -3.60
N TYR A 246 7.79 -13.74 -3.67
CA TYR A 246 6.70 -13.10 -2.93
C TYR A 246 5.51 -12.86 -3.84
N VAL A 247 4.34 -13.28 -3.37
CA VAL A 247 3.09 -13.23 -4.14
C VAL A 247 2.02 -12.46 -3.41
N SER A 248 1.26 -11.71 -4.16
CA SER A 248 0.08 -11.00 -3.67
C SER A 248 -1.12 -11.93 -3.57
N ILE A 249 -1.62 -12.08 -2.36
CA ILE A 249 -2.81 -12.85 -2.02
C ILE A 249 -3.93 -11.87 -1.69
N ILE A 250 -5.09 -12.00 -2.31
CA ILE A 250 -6.26 -11.17 -2.01
C ILE A 250 -7.40 -12.00 -1.45
N ASN A 251 -8.30 -11.33 -0.74
CA ASN A 251 -9.60 -11.84 -0.39
C ASN A 251 -10.70 -10.91 -0.90
N ALA A 252 -11.23 -11.22 -2.07
CA ALA A 252 -12.33 -10.52 -2.73
C ALA A 252 -13.48 -11.51 -2.94
N PRO A 253 -14.45 -11.59 -2.01
CA PRO A 253 -15.53 -12.58 -2.04
C PRO A 253 -16.68 -12.18 -2.97
N THR A 254 -16.40 -11.51 -4.09
CA THR A 254 -17.37 -11.06 -5.08
C THR A 254 -17.65 -12.14 -6.12
N ALA A 255 -18.84 -12.18 -6.70
CA ALA A 255 -19.27 -13.25 -7.60
C ALA A 255 -18.43 -13.34 -8.89
N ASP A 256 -17.88 -12.21 -9.34
CA ASP A 256 -17.04 -12.09 -10.53
C ASP A 256 -15.59 -12.54 -10.32
N LYS A 257 -15.18 -12.78 -9.06
CA LYS A 257 -13.81 -13.17 -8.68
C LYS A 257 -13.77 -14.50 -7.92
N PRO A 258 -14.03 -15.65 -8.56
CA PRO A 258 -13.89 -16.95 -7.94
C PRO A 258 -12.56 -17.14 -7.20
N TYR A 259 -12.59 -17.86 -6.07
CA TYR A 259 -11.38 -18.23 -5.34
C TYR A 259 -10.50 -19.21 -6.13
N ASN A 260 -9.21 -19.24 -5.79
CA ASN A 260 -8.17 -20.04 -6.43
C ASN A 260 -8.01 -19.69 -7.93
N LYS A 261 -8.15 -18.43 -8.27
CA LYS A 261 -7.89 -17.84 -9.58
C LYS A 261 -7.01 -16.61 -9.43
N THR A 262 -6.29 -16.28 -10.49
CA THR A 262 -5.44 -15.10 -10.53
C THR A 262 -6.05 -13.98 -11.34
N TYR A 263 -5.78 -12.76 -10.91
CA TYR A 263 -6.31 -11.53 -11.48
C TYR A 263 -5.20 -10.51 -11.69
N THR A 264 -5.31 -9.74 -12.75
CA THR A 264 -4.55 -8.51 -12.99
C THR A 264 -5.52 -7.41 -13.39
N ILE A 265 -5.11 -6.16 -13.25
CA ILE A 265 -5.95 -5.01 -13.55
C ILE A 265 -5.33 -4.24 -14.72
N GLU A 266 -6.14 -3.96 -15.74
CA GLU A 266 -5.71 -3.16 -16.88
C GLU A 266 -5.25 -1.77 -16.46
N MET A 267 -4.19 -1.26 -17.03
CA MET A 267 -3.58 0.04 -16.72
C MET A 267 -3.06 0.19 -15.27
N LEU A 268 -2.98 -0.88 -14.49
CA LEU A 268 -2.37 -0.87 -13.16
C LEU A 268 -0.91 -1.30 -13.24
N GLY A 269 -0.01 -0.35 -13.00
CA GLY A 269 1.43 -0.56 -13.03
C GLY A 269 2.19 0.76 -12.96
N ASN A 270 3.51 0.68 -13.00
CA ASN A 270 4.38 1.85 -13.05
C ASN A 270 5.54 1.68 -14.06
N VAL A 271 6.24 0.55 -14.05
CA VAL A 271 7.41 0.32 -14.90
C VAL A 271 6.99 -0.36 -16.20
N LEU A 272 7.25 0.27 -17.35
CA LEU A 272 7.00 -0.36 -18.67
C LEU A 272 7.91 -1.57 -18.85
N GLY A 273 7.30 -2.71 -19.24
CA GLY A 273 8.00 -3.99 -19.36
C GLY A 273 8.45 -4.60 -18.02
N GLY A 274 8.14 -3.96 -16.90
CA GLY A 274 8.39 -4.48 -15.58
C GLY A 274 7.34 -5.50 -15.12
N ARG A 275 7.43 -5.90 -13.86
CA ARG A 275 6.50 -6.84 -13.24
C ARG A 275 5.05 -6.31 -13.29
N ALA A 276 4.14 -7.13 -13.81
CA ALA A 276 2.72 -6.83 -13.76
C ALA A 276 2.15 -7.11 -12.36
N VAL A 277 1.18 -6.32 -11.93
CA VAL A 277 0.42 -6.61 -10.71
C VAL A 277 -0.39 -7.88 -10.93
N LYS A 278 -0.21 -8.87 -10.06
CA LYS A 278 -0.90 -10.16 -10.15
C LYS A 278 -1.35 -10.60 -8.76
N HIS A 279 -2.64 -10.83 -8.60
CA HIS A 279 -3.26 -11.26 -7.35
C HIS A 279 -3.78 -12.69 -7.45
N LEU A 280 -3.59 -13.49 -6.40
CA LEU A 280 -4.26 -14.77 -6.21
C LEU A 280 -5.41 -14.59 -5.21
N ASN A 281 -6.66 -14.82 -5.63
CA ASN A 281 -7.82 -14.72 -4.75
C ASN A 281 -8.03 -16.02 -3.98
N VAL A 282 -8.10 -15.92 -2.65
CA VAL A 282 -8.26 -17.09 -1.75
C VAL A 282 -9.35 -16.86 -0.70
N THR A 283 -9.76 -17.93 -0.04
CA THR A 283 -10.65 -17.83 1.13
C THR A 283 -9.97 -17.05 2.26
N MET A 284 -10.76 -16.48 3.18
CA MET A 284 -10.20 -15.77 4.34
C MET A 284 -9.39 -16.71 5.25
N ASP A 285 -9.78 -17.98 5.34
CA ASP A 285 -9.03 -18.99 6.10
C ASP A 285 -7.63 -19.23 5.51
N ASP A 286 -7.52 -19.40 4.20
CA ASP A 286 -6.21 -19.53 3.54
C ASP A 286 -5.40 -18.26 3.65
N PHE A 287 -6.02 -17.09 3.50
CA PHE A 287 -5.39 -15.77 3.67
C PHE A 287 -4.72 -15.64 5.04
N LYS A 288 -5.43 -15.95 6.13
CA LYS A 288 -4.91 -15.91 7.50
C LYS A 288 -3.84 -16.97 7.74
N LYS A 289 -4.05 -18.21 7.28
CA LYS A 289 -3.09 -19.31 7.42
C LYS A 289 -1.74 -18.97 6.79
N LEU A 290 -1.75 -18.36 5.61
CA LEU A 290 -0.53 -17.95 4.91
C LEU A 290 0.22 -16.85 5.67
N ALA A 291 -0.49 -15.84 6.18
CA ALA A 291 0.10 -14.80 7.01
C ALA A 291 0.70 -15.35 8.32
N ILE A 292 -0.03 -16.25 9.00
CA ILE A 292 0.45 -16.92 10.22
C ILE A 292 1.69 -17.77 9.95
N ALA A 293 1.72 -18.51 8.82
CA ALA A 293 2.88 -19.33 8.45
C ALA A 293 4.14 -18.47 8.28
N GLN A 294 4.03 -17.32 7.62
CA GLN A 294 5.15 -16.39 7.44
C GLN A 294 5.62 -15.77 8.77
N LEU A 295 4.69 -15.37 9.65
CA LEU A 295 5.03 -14.86 10.98
C LEU A 295 5.73 -15.90 11.85
N LYS A 296 5.33 -17.18 11.79
CA LYS A 296 5.96 -18.29 12.50
C LYS A 296 7.43 -18.52 12.06
N ASP A 297 7.72 -18.22 10.81
CA ASP A 297 9.08 -18.28 10.26
C ASP A 297 9.90 -16.99 10.54
N GLY A 298 9.38 -16.08 11.37
CA GLY A 298 10.08 -14.85 11.74
C GLY A 298 10.01 -13.73 10.71
N GLN A 299 9.19 -13.84 9.67
CA GLN A 299 9.04 -12.79 8.66
C GLN A 299 7.74 -12.00 8.86
N SER A 300 7.84 -10.68 8.83
CA SER A 300 6.69 -9.79 8.85
C SER A 300 5.92 -9.81 7.53
N VAL A 301 4.64 -9.42 7.55
CA VAL A 301 3.74 -9.55 6.41
C VAL A 301 3.22 -8.18 5.98
N TRP A 302 3.53 -7.77 4.76
CA TRP A 302 2.88 -6.61 4.12
C TRP A 302 1.40 -6.90 3.91
N PHE A 303 0.52 -5.94 4.25
CA PHE A 303 -0.92 -6.10 4.01
C PHE A 303 -1.58 -4.79 3.62
N GLY A 304 -2.64 -4.89 2.83
CA GLY A 304 -3.48 -3.79 2.37
C GLY A 304 -4.90 -3.91 2.92
N CYS A 305 -5.45 -2.79 3.39
CA CYS A 305 -6.73 -2.72 4.08
C CYS A 305 -7.45 -1.39 3.85
N ASP A 306 -8.71 -1.32 4.28
CA ASP A 306 -9.43 -0.04 4.44
C ASP A 306 -9.31 0.44 5.90
N VAL A 307 -8.24 1.16 6.19
CA VAL A 307 -7.93 1.60 7.56
C VAL A 307 -8.94 2.61 8.14
N ALA A 308 -9.78 3.21 7.30
CA ALA A 308 -10.79 4.17 7.74
C ALA A 308 -12.00 3.49 8.42
N GLN A 309 -12.22 2.21 8.13
CA GLN A 309 -13.34 1.44 8.66
C GLN A 309 -13.09 1.04 10.12
N SER A 310 -14.03 1.40 11.01
CA SER A 310 -14.07 0.95 12.41
C SER A 310 -12.69 0.96 13.11
N SER A 311 -11.96 2.09 13.02
CA SER A 311 -10.60 2.25 13.53
C SER A 311 -10.47 3.50 14.39
N ASP A 312 -9.96 3.34 15.62
CA ASP A 312 -9.53 4.46 16.48
C ASP A 312 -8.03 4.70 16.26
N ARG A 313 -7.73 5.68 15.41
CA ARG A 313 -6.36 6.02 15.02
C ARG A 313 -5.51 6.50 16.17
N GLN A 314 -6.10 7.22 17.13
CA GLN A 314 -5.36 7.78 18.26
C GLN A 314 -4.93 6.68 19.24
N LYS A 315 -5.83 5.75 19.52
CA LYS A 315 -5.54 4.61 20.40
C LYS A 315 -4.81 3.48 19.70
N GLY A 316 -4.83 3.42 18.35
CA GLY A 316 -4.26 2.34 17.58
C GLY A 316 -5.07 1.05 17.64
N ILE A 317 -6.39 1.16 17.68
CA ILE A 317 -7.31 0.03 17.75
C ILE A 317 -8.09 -0.08 16.44
N MET A 318 -8.09 -1.27 15.86
CA MET A 318 -8.81 -1.64 14.65
C MET A 318 -9.73 -2.81 15.02
N ASP A 319 -11.00 -2.49 15.30
CA ASP A 319 -11.97 -3.50 15.77
C ASP A 319 -13.35 -3.25 15.18
N THR A 320 -14.02 -4.29 14.69
CA THR A 320 -15.38 -4.19 14.15
C THR A 320 -16.39 -3.69 15.17
N LYS A 321 -16.09 -3.86 16.46
CA LYS A 321 -16.92 -3.41 17.58
C LYS A 321 -16.57 -2.00 18.08
N ALA A 322 -15.55 -1.32 17.51
CA ALA A 322 -15.11 -0.01 18.01
C ALA A 322 -16.21 1.06 17.99
N TYR A 323 -17.19 0.93 17.09
CA TYR A 323 -18.27 1.90 16.92
C TYR A 323 -19.59 1.20 16.59
N ASP A 324 -20.63 1.40 17.41
CA ASP A 324 -21.98 0.89 17.14
C ASP A 324 -22.90 2.02 16.61
N LYS A 325 -22.78 2.30 15.33
CA LYS A 325 -23.61 3.27 14.63
C LYS A 325 -25.04 2.79 14.44
N ASN A 326 -25.23 1.47 14.31
CA ASN A 326 -26.55 0.86 14.09
C ASN A 326 -27.46 1.10 15.31
N ALA A 327 -26.94 0.79 16.51
CA ALA A 327 -27.68 1.03 17.74
C ALA A 327 -27.87 2.52 18.03
N LEU A 328 -26.86 3.35 17.77
CA LEU A 328 -26.96 4.80 17.99
C LEU A 328 -28.06 5.46 17.14
N LEU A 329 -28.17 5.07 15.86
CA LEU A 329 -29.01 5.73 14.87
C LEU A 329 -30.35 5.00 14.63
N ASP A 330 -30.52 3.82 15.24
CA ASP A 330 -31.68 2.92 15.00
C ASP A 330 -31.90 2.66 13.51
N MET A 331 -30.81 2.29 12.81
CA MET A 331 -30.85 1.95 11.39
C MET A 331 -29.83 0.85 11.06
N ASP A 332 -30.18 0.00 10.10
CA ASP A 332 -29.29 -1.06 9.61
C ASP A 332 -28.34 -0.49 8.53
N LEU A 333 -27.05 -0.41 8.88
CA LEU A 333 -25.95 -0.02 7.98
C LEU A 333 -25.08 -1.24 7.61
N THR A 334 -25.53 -2.45 7.90
CA THR A 334 -24.76 -3.68 7.74
C THR A 334 -24.60 -4.04 6.27
N MET A 335 -23.37 -4.28 5.84
CA MET A 335 -23.02 -4.79 4.52
C MET A 335 -22.01 -5.92 4.64
N THR A 336 -22.16 -6.96 3.82
CA THR A 336 -21.11 -7.99 3.67
C THR A 336 -19.89 -7.40 2.99
N LYS A 337 -18.72 -8.06 3.16
CA LYS A 337 -17.48 -7.63 2.48
C LYS A 337 -17.64 -7.57 0.95
N ALA A 338 -18.37 -8.55 0.35
CA ALA A 338 -18.69 -8.53 -1.07
C ALA A 338 -19.51 -7.30 -1.46
N GLN A 339 -20.58 -7.01 -0.72
CA GLN A 339 -21.41 -5.82 -0.99
C GLN A 339 -20.63 -4.52 -0.87
N ARG A 340 -19.74 -4.39 0.14
CA ARG A 340 -18.91 -3.19 0.27
C ARG A 340 -17.98 -2.98 -0.93
N LEU A 341 -17.40 -4.05 -1.47
CA LEU A 341 -16.59 -3.99 -2.69
C LEU A 341 -17.43 -3.65 -3.92
N ASP A 342 -18.55 -4.33 -4.12
CA ASP A 342 -19.41 -4.16 -5.30
C ASP A 342 -20.07 -2.78 -5.37
N TYR A 343 -20.42 -2.21 -4.21
CA TYR A 343 -21.10 -0.91 -4.11
C TYR A 343 -20.16 0.25 -3.76
N GLY A 344 -18.85 0.01 -3.64
CA GLY A 344 -17.86 1.07 -3.44
C GLY A 344 -17.84 1.68 -2.02
N GLU A 345 -18.36 0.97 -1.02
CA GLU A 345 -18.33 1.41 0.39
C GLU A 345 -16.95 1.19 1.03
N SER A 346 -16.20 0.21 0.56
CA SER A 346 -14.86 -0.09 1.07
C SER A 346 -13.95 -0.64 -0.02
N LEU A 347 -12.72 -0.19 -0.01
CA LEU A 347 -11.64 -0.69 -0.85
C LEU A 347 -10.29 -0.48 -0.15
N MET A 348 -9.21 -0.99 -0.70
CA MET A 348 -7.89 -0.79 -0.11
C MET A 348 -7.49 0.69 -0.18
N THR A 349 -7.25 1.30 0.98
CA THR A 349 -6.86 2.71 1.12
C THR A 349 -5.52 2.90 1.81
N HIS A 350 -4.98 1.83 2.44
CA HIS A 350 -3.77 1.90 3.24
C HIS A 350 -3.05 0.56 3.29
N ALA A 351 -1.72 0.62 3.37
CA ALA A 351 -0.90 -0.55 3.59
C ALA A 351 -0.05 -0.40 4.85
N MET A 352 0.09 -1.50 5.58
CA MET A 352 0.85 -1.62 6.83
C MET A 352 1.57 -2.96 6.89
N VAL A 353 2.19 -3.26 8.03
CA VAL A 353 2.91 -4.52 8.24
C VAL A 353 2.35 -5.28 9.44
N ILE A 354 1.98 -6.54 9.25
CA ILE A 354 1.66 -7.44 10.37
C ILE A 354 2.98 -7.95 10.95
N THR A 355 3.18 -7.70 12.25
CA THR A 355 4.40 -8.06 12.98
C THR A 355 4.15 -9.01 14.15
N GLY A 356 2.91 -9.47 14.31
CA GLY A 356 2.57 -10.45 15.32
C GLY A 356 1.13 -10.91 15.24
N VAL A 357 0.82 -11.99 15.92
CA VAL A 357 -0.53 -12.56 16.05
C VAL A 357 -0.70 -13.21 17.43
N ASP A 358 -1.89 -13.09 17.99
CA ASP A 358 -2.29 -13.82 19.19
C ASP A 358 -3.13 -15.02 18.80
N LEU A 359 -2.66 -16.22 19.14
CA LEU A 359 -3.31 -17.49 18.85
C LEU A 359 -3.85 -18.10 20.15
N VAL A 360 -5.15 -18.31 20.23
CA VAL A 360 -5.80 -19.05 21.31
C VAL A 360 -6.36 -20.36 20.71
N ASP A 361 -5.95 -21.48 21.23
CA ASP A 361 -6.29 -22.81 20.70
C ASP A 361 -5.98 -22.96 19.19
N GLY A 362 -4.91 -22.30 18.75
CA GLY A 362 -4.49 -22.31 17.35
C GLY A 362 -5.26 -21.37 16.41
N GLN A 363 -6.24 -20.65 16.91
CA GLN A 363 -7.04 -19.69 16.15
C GLN A 363 -6.60 -18.27 16.42
N PRO A 364 -6.51 -17.39 15.40
CA PRO A 364 -6.15 -16.00 15.60
C PRO A 364 -7.27 -15.23 16.30
N THR A 365 -6.92 -14.41 17.27
CA THR A 365 -7.83 -13.52 17.99
C THR A 365 -7.58 -12.07 17.68
N LYS A 366 -6.31 -11.68 17.59
CA LYS A 366 -5.86 -10.33 17.26
C LYS A 366 -4.46 -10.34 16.65
N TRP A 367 -4.10 -9.23 16.00
CA TRP A 367 -2.88 -9.07 15.23
C TRP A 367 -2.14 -7.80 15.64
N LYS A 368 -0.81 -7.88 15.72
CA LYS A 368 0.05 -6.72 15.92
C LYS A 368 0.35 -6.09 14.55
N VAL A 369 0.14 -4.79 14.45
CA VAL A 369 0.32 -4.04 13.22
C VAL A 369 1.33 -2.92 13.43
N GLU A 370 2.38 -2.87 12.59
CA GLU A 370 3.26 -1.72 12.46
C GLU A 370 2.69 -0.78 11.39
N ASN A 371 2.32 0.43 11.81
CA ASN A 371 1.84 1.48 10.92
C ASN A 371 3.03 2.34 10.41
N SER A 372 2.76 3.36 9.63
CA SER A 372 3.75 4.33 9.13
C SER A 372 3.38 5.78 9.48
N TRP A 373 2.76 6.01 10.63
CA TRP A 373 2.36 7.34 11.10
C TRP A 373 3.21 7.88 12.26
N GLY A 374 4.38 7.27 12.48
CA GLY A 374 5.28 7.62 13.58
C GLY A 374 4.79 7.07 14.93
N ASP A 375 5.49 7.46 15.99
CA ASP A 375 5.38 6.86 17.32
C ASP A 375 4.37 7.55 18.26
N LYS A 376 3.65 8.57 17.76
CA LYS A 376 2.72 9.37 18.59
C LYS A 376 1.29 8.86 18.60
N VAL A 377 0.96 7.84 17.82
CA VAL A 377 -0.36 7.21 17.73
C VAL A 377 -0.25 5.74 18.12
N GLY A 378 -1.33 5.16 18.65
CA GLY A 378 -1.32 3.80 19.17
C GLY A 378 -0.23 3.57 20.22
N THR A 379 0.26 2.35 20.35
CA THR A 379 1.36 2.01 21.26
C THR A 379 2.69 2.19 20.55
N LYS A 380 3.29 3.36 20.63
CA LYS A 380 4.55 3.73 19.93
C LYS A 380 4.49 3.50 18.42
N GLY A 381 3.35 3.76 17.79
CA GLY A 381 3.12 3.58 16.36
C GLY A 381 2.57 2.20 15.97
N TYR A 382 2.51 1.27 16.91
CA TYR A 382 1.90 -0.05 16.70
C TYR A 382 0.41 -0.02 17.03
N PHE A 383 -0.36 -0.79 16.24
CA PHE A 383 -1.80 -0.92 16.37
C PHE A 383 -2.15 -2.36 16.73
N VAL A 384 -3.32 -2.53 17.36
CA VAL A 384 -3.94 -3.85 17.60
C VAL A 384 -5.14 -3.99 16.71
N MET A 385 -5.17 -5.04 15.90
CA MET A 385 -6.24 -5.34 14.97
C MET A 385 -6.95 -6.61 15.42
N SER A 386 -8.28 -6.57 15.63
CA SER A 386 -9.05 -7.77 15.93
C SER A 386 -9.11 -8.71 14.72
N ASP A 387 -9.28 -10.01 14.95
CA ASP A 387 -9.42 -10.98 13.86
C ASP A 387 -10.70 -10.78 13.03
N SER A 388 -11.76 -10.28 13.66
CA SER A 388 -12.99 -9.89 12.96
C SER A 388 -12.73 -8.70 12.02
N TRP A 389 -11.94 -7.71 12.45
CA TRP A 389 -11.58 -6.58 11.60
C TRP A 389 -10.70 -7.01 10.41
N MET A 390 -9.75 -7.91 10.63
CA MET A 390 -8.96 -8.50 9.55
C MET A 390 -9.85 -9.19 8.52
N THR A 391 -10.85 -9.94 8.96
CA THR A 391 -11.82 -10.62 8.09
C THR A 391 -12.56 -9.62 7.20
N GLU A 392 -13.04 -8.53 7.77
CA GLU A 392 -13.94 -7.60 7.09
C GLU A 392 -13.21 -6.57 6.21
N TYR A 393 -12.04 -6.08 6.63
CA TYR A 393 -11.42 -4.89 6.01
C TYR A 393 -10.00 -5.09 5.49
N CYS A 394 -9.39 -6.28 5.65
CA CYS A 394 -8.14 -6.62 4.97
C CYS A 394 -8.43 -7.25 3.61
N TYR A 395 -7.84 -6.71 2.56
CA TYR A 395 -8.07 -7.13 1.19
C TYR A 395 -6.86 -7.84 0.57
N GLN A 396 -5.64 -7.58 1.07
CA GLN A 396 -4.41 -8.09 0.48
C GLN A 396 -3.36 -8.41 1.56
N VAL A 397 -2.65 -9.53 1.39
CA VAL A 397 -1.38 -9.83 2.08
C VAL A 397 -0.34 -10.24 1.05
N VAL A 398 0.93 -10.04 1.39
CA VAL A 398 2.04 -10.53 0.57
C VAL A 398 2.80 -11.58 1.36
N VAL A 399 2.93 -12.75 0.78
CA VAL A 399 3.59 -13.89 1.41
C VAL A 399 4.58 -14.55 0.47
N ASN A 400 5.58 -15.22 1.05
CA ASN A 400 6.49 -16.04 0.25
C ASN A 400 5.76 -17.27 -0.28
N LYS A 401 5.94 -17.56 -1.57
CA LYS A 401 5.28 -18.69 -2.26
C LYS A 401 5.59 -20.07 -1.66
N LYS A 402 6.64 -20.18 -0.83
CA LYS A 402 6.98 -21.42 -0.12
C LYS A 402 5.86 -21.91 0.80
N TYR A 403 5.00 -20.98 1.30
CA TYR A 403 3.88 -21.29 2.18
C TYR A 403 2.61 -21.71 1.42
N LEU A 404 2.56 -21.53 0.10
CA LEU A 404 1.41 -21.94 -0.70
C LEU A 404 1.29 -23.45 -0.72
N SER A 405 0.08 -23.98 -0.56
CA SER A 405 -0.24 -25.38 -0.85
C SER A 405 -0.06 -25.67 -2.35
N ASP A 406 0.08 -26.93 -2.73
CA ASP A 406 0.23 -27.31 -4.14
C ASP A 406 -0.92 -26.80 -5.01
N LYS A 407 -2.15 -26.84 -4.47
CA LYS A 407 -3.35 -26.27 -5.13
C LYS A 407 -3.19 -24.78 -5.40
N LEU A 408 -2.74 -24.01 -4.41
CA LEU A 408 -2.56 -22.56 -4.55
C LEU A 408 -1.36 -22.21 -5.45
N ARG A 409 -0.30 -23.04 -5.46
CA ARG A 409 0.82 -22.88 -6.41
C ARG A 409 0.40 -23.08 -7.85
N GLN A 410 -0.42 -24.11 -8.10
CA GLN A 410 -0.97 -24.36 -9.43
C GLN A 410 -1.85 -23.18 -9.87
N ALA A 411 -2.76 -22.73 -8.99
CA ALA A 411 -3.58 -21.55 -9.28
C ALA A 411 -2.75 -20.29 -9.54
N GLN A 412 -1.69 -20.05 -8.75
CA GLN A 412 -0.78 -18.90 -8.95
C GLN A 412 -0.03 -18.96 -10.28
N ALA A 413 0.23 -20.14 -10.81
CA ALA A 413 0.91 -20.31 -12.11
C ALA A 413 -0.01 -20.03 -13.32
N GLU A 414 -1.33 -20.03 -13.13
CA GLU A 414 -2.28 -19.75 -14.22
C GLU A 414 -2.15 -18.30 -14.73
N ALA A 415 -2.49 -18.09 -16.00
CA ALA A 415 -2.61 -16.76 -16.56
C ALA A 415 -3.73 -15.97 -15.84
N PRO A 416 -3.51 -14.70 -15.48
CA PRO A 416 -4.49 -13.93 -14.74
C PRO A 416 -5.65 -13.50 -15.64
N THR A 417 -6.85 -13.47 -15.08
CA THR A 417 -7.99 -12.76 -15.68
C THR A 417 -7.75 -11.26 -15.59
N VAL A 418 -7.91 -10.54 -16.70
CA VAL A 418 -7.73 -9.08 -16.75
C VAL A 418 -9.02 -8.41 -16.31
N LEU A 419 -8.96 -7.64 -15.24
CA LEU A 419 -10.05 -6.83 -14.72
C LEU A 419 -10.01 -5.41 -15.32
N ALA A 420 -11.12 -4.71 -15.29
CA ALA A 420 -11.20 -3.33 -15.76
C ALA A 420 -10.34 -2.38 -14.89
N PRO A 421 -9.85 -1.24 -15.43
CA PRO A 421 -9.03 -0.28 -14.68
C PRO A 421 -9.67 0.26 -13.38
N TRP A 422 -10.99 0.24 -13.30
CA TRP A 422 -11.78 0.72 -12.17
C TRP A 422 -12.29 -0.40 -11.25
N ASP A 423 -11.74 -1.61 -11.39
CA ASP A 423 -12.05 -2.68 -10.45
C ASP A 423 -11.53 -2.32 -9.03
N PRO A 424 -12.29 -2.61 -7.95
CA PRO A 424 -11.87 -2.27 -6.59
C PRO A 424 -10.53 -2.93 -6.19
N MET A 425 -10.14 -4.06 -6.79
CA MET A 425 -8.82 -4.66 -6.54
C MET A 425 -7.66 -3.89 -7.19
N GLY A 426 -7.94 -2.92 -8.05
CA GLY A 426 -6.98 -1.96 -8.58
C GLY A 426 -6.76 -0.73 -7.68
N ALA A 427 -7.41 -0.66 -6.54
CA ALA A 427 -7.21 0.43 -5.60
C ALA A 427 -5.75 0.48 -5.12
N LEU A 428 -5.25 1.72 -4.95
CA LEU A 428 -3.86 1.96 -4.54
C LEU A 428 -3.82 2.33 -3.06
N ALA A 429 -2.97 1.66 -2.30
CA ALA A 429 -2.74 1.94 -0.89
C ALA A 429 -1.93 3.22 -0.67
#